data_422528b7a6629a13538d5bf12dee4928
#
_entry.id   422528b7a6629a13538d5bf12dee4928
#
_cell.length_a   1.000
_cell.length_b   1.000
_cell.length_c   1.000
_cell.angle_alpha   90.00
_cell.angle_beta   90.00
_cell.angle_gamma   90.00
#
_symmetry.space_group_name_H-M   'P 1'
#
loop_
_entity.id
_entity.type
_entity.pdbx_description
1 polymer ?
#
loop_
_entity_poly.entity_id
_entity_poly.type
_entity_poly.pdbx_seq_one_letter_code
_entity_poly.pdbx_strand_id
1 'polypeptide(L)'
;MNKVNGKKTSFAPVRNDGTRITICYGLKQVKGDLYEWREVYLPKKQTNSLTLADIKSAIIGDIDERTKTAIIGGFKWQEKPVWLSIENQLNFSQATAPVTLKIGEQEDGTPVYHTFETQQDITDFCAACTLWTQQQREVGWQEKDGIDWASYEALFPTDE
;
A
#
# COMPACT_ATOMS: atom_id res chain seq x y z
N MET A 1 -6.12 -7.65 4.25
CA MET A 1 -6.31 -7.38 2.82
C MET A 1 -5.88 -8.58 2.01
N ASN A 2 -6.72 -9.05 1.10
CA ASN A 2 -6.50 -10.32 0.46
C ASN A 2 -6.25 -10.15 -1.03
N LYS A 3 -5.07 -10.59 -1.46
CA LYS A 3 -4.80 -10.88 -2.85
C LYS A 3 -5.42 -12.24 -3.15
N VAL A 4 -6.28 -12.28 -4.16
CA VAL A 4 -7.05 -13.47 -4.53
C VAL A 4 -6.64 -13.92 -5.93
N ASN A 5 -6.54 -15.22 -6.13
CA ASN A 5 -6.28 -15.84 -7.42
C ASN A 5 -7.49 -16.66 -7.86
N GLY A 6 -7.85 -16.59 -9.14
CA GLY A 6 -8.97 -17.33 -9.67
C GLY A 6 -9.12 -17.21 -11.19
N LYS A 7 -10.21 -17.75 -11.72
CA LYS A 7 -10.58 -17.55 -13.11
C LYS A 7 -11.19 -16.15 -13.30
N LYS A 8 -11.06 -15.57 -14.49
CA LYS A 8 -11.68 -14.26 -14.80
C LYS A 8 -13.19 -14.24 -14.52
N THR A 9 -13.88 -15.34 -14.72
CA THR A 9 -15.31 -15.49 -14.45
C THR A 9 -15.68 -15.43 -12.97
N SER A 10 -14.70 -15.58 -12.07
CA SER A 10 -14.90 -15.46 -10.61
C SER A 10 -14.74 -14.01 -10.12
N PHE A 11 -14.27 -13.12 -10.98
CA PHE A 11 -14.15 -11.70 -10.65
C PHE A 11 -15.51 -11.01 -10.81
N ALA A 12 -15.93 -10.29 -9.79
CA ALA A 12 -17.05 -9.35 -9.85
C ALA A 12 -16.64 -8.07 -9.12
N PRO A 13 -16.83 -6.88 -9.73
CA PRO A 13 -16.42 -5.60 -9.12
C PRO A 13 -16.96 -5.40 -7.71
N VAL A 14 -18.20 -5.83 -7.46
CA VAL A 14 -18.84 -5.77 -6.14
C VAL A 14 -19.59 -7.07 -5.88
N ARG A 15 -19.40 -7.66 -4.72
CA ARG A 15 -20.14 -8.82 -4.22
C ARG A 15 -20.76 -8.50 -2.88
N ASN A 16 -22.00 -8.93 -2.67
CA ASN A 16 -22.68 -8.82 -1.41
C ASN A 16 -23.05 -10.23 -0.92
N ASP A 17 -22.44 -10.68 0.17
CA ASP A 17 -22.69 -12.00 0.74
C ASP A 17 -23.71 -11.99 1.90
N GLY A 18 -24.38 -10.85 2.09
CA GLY A 18 -25.38 -10.70 3.14
C GLY A 18 -24.80 -10.21 4.48
N THR A 19 -23.51 -10.41 4.75
CA THR A 19 -22.83 -9.98 5.98
C THR A 19 -21.88 -8.81 5.75
N ARG A 20 -21.29 -8.72 4.55
CA ARG A 20 -20.35 -7.69 4.14
C ARG A 20 -20.46 -7.42 2.64
N ILE A 21 -19.98 -6.26 2.25
CA ILE A 21 -19.77 -5.92 0.83
C ILE A 21 -18.28 -6.11 0.54
N THR A 22 -17.98 -6.90 -0.49
CA THR A 22 -16.62 -7.10 -1.00
C THR A 22 -16.46 -6.33 -2.30
N ILE A 23 -15.50 -5.41 -2.34
CA ILE A 23 -15.13 -4.68 -3.54
C ILE A 23 -13.87 -5.33 -4.10
N CYS A 24 -13.92 -5.77 -5.36
CA CYS A 24 -12.82 -6.41 -6.06
C CYS A 24 -12.22 -5.43 -7.07
N TYR A 25 -10.89 -5.32 -7.14
CA TYR A 25 -10.21 -4.41 -8.05
C TYR A 25 -8.83 -4.90 -8.47
N GLY A 26 -8.25 -4.26 -9.50
CA GLY A 26 -6.91 -4.58 -9.98
C GLY A 26 -6.82 -5.96 -10.63
N LEU A 27 -7.84 -6.35 -11.41
CA LEU A 27 -7.85 -7.62 -12.15
C LEU A 27 -6.67 -7.68 -13.12
N LYS A 28 -5.81 -8.67 -12.93
CA LYS A 28 -4.62 -8.88 -13.76
C LYS A 28 -4.48 -10.35 -14.13
N GLN A 29 -4.21 -10.62 -15.40
CA GLN A 29 -3.85 -11.96 -15.85
C GLN A 29 -2.44 -12.33 -15.38
N VAL A 30 -2.29 -13.49 -14.76
CA VAL A 30 -1.01 -14.00 -14.27
C VAL A 30 -0.42 -14.98 -15.28
N LYS A 31 -1.20 -16.02 -15.64
CA LYS A 31 -0.77 -17.05 -16.62
C LYS A 31 -1.99 -17.84 -17.11
N GLY A 32 -2.15 -18.02 -18.42
CA GLY A 32 -3.28 -18.76 -18.99
C GLY A 32 -4.61 -18.20 -18.49
N ASP A 33 -5.46 -19.05 -17.92
CA ASP A 33 -6.76 -18.65 -17.36
C ASP A 33 -6.69 -18.22 -15.89
N LEU A 34 -5.50 -18.08 -15.33
CA LEU A 34 -5.29 -17.63 -13.96
C LEU A 34 -5.19 -16.11 -13.91
N TYR A 35 -6.04 -15.51 -13.10
CA TYR A 35 -6.08 -14.08 -12.80
C TYR A 35 -5.86 -13.84 -11.32
N GLU A 36 -5.37 -12.67 -10.99
CA GLU A 36 -5.29 -12.15 -9.63
C GLU A 36 -6.04 -10.83 -9.52
N TRP A 37 -6.59 -10.55 -8.35
CA TRP A 37 -7.22 -9.27 -7.98
C TRP A 37 -7.09 -9.03 -6.48
N ARG A 38 -7.50 -7.87 -6.04
CA ARG A 38 -7.54 -7.52 -4.62
C ARG A 38 -8.97 -7.37 -4.16
N GLU A 39 -9.17 -7.64 -2.88
CA GLU A 39 -10.47 -7.52 -2.22
C GLU A 39 -10.37 -6.59 -1.03
N VAL A 40 -11.25 -5.60 -0.96
CA VAL A 40 -11.46 -4.74 0.20
C VAL A 40 -12.89 -4.93 0.71
N TYR A 41 -13.03 -4.94 2.02
CA TYR A 41 -14.31 -5.22 2.67
C TYR A 41 -14.89 -3.95 3.27
N LEU A 42 -16.17 -3.72 3.00
CA LEU A 42 -16.97 -2.71 3.68
C LEU A 42 -17.92 -3.39 4.68
N PRO A 43 -18.07 -2.83 5.89
CA PRO A 43 -19.12 -3.26 6.79
C PRO A 43 -20.46 -3.08 6.08
N LYS A 44 -21.41 -4.01 6.32
CA LYS A 44 -22.74 -3.96 5.72
C LYS A 44 -23.42 -2.66 6.12
N LYS A 45 -23.44 -1.70 5.22
CA LYS A 45 -24.48 -0.67 5.20
C LYS A 45 -25.73 -1.31 4.61
N GLN A 46 -26.91 -0.77 4.95
CA GLN A 46 -28.14 -1.21 4.28
C GLN A 46 -27.88 -1.24 2.75
N THR A 47 -28.21 -2.33 2.10
CA THR A 47 -27.86 -2.66 0.70
C THR A 47 -28.23 -1.56 -0.30
N ASN A 48 -29.16 -0.68 0.04
CA ASN A 48 -29.64 0.44 -0.79
C ASN A 48 -28.84 1.72 -0.65
N SER A 49 -27.73 1.73 0.12
CA SER A 49 -26.95 2.94 0.40
C SER A 49 -25.48 2.88 -0.05
N LEU A 50 -25.06 1.82 -0.77
CA LEU A 50 -23.73 1.80 -1.38
C LEU A 50 -23.69 2.81 -2.52
N THR A 51 -22.71 3.70 -2.49
CA THR A 51 -22.49 4.71 -3.51
C THR A 51 -21.18 4.45 -4.26
N LEU A 52 -21.05 5.04 -5.46
CA LEU A 52 -19.79 5.04 -6.18
C LEU A 52 -18.65 5.69 -5.37
N ALA A 53 -18.97 6.72 -4.58
CA ALA A 53 -18.00 7.38 -3.70
C ALA A 53 -17.48 6.42 -2.60
N ASP A 54 -18.33 5.56 -2.04
CA ASP A 54 -17.92 4.54 -1.07
C ASP A 54 -16.93 3.55 -1.69
N ILE A 55 -17.19 3.11 -2.93
CA ILE A 55 -16.30 2.21 -3.68
C ILE A 55 -14.95 2.88 -3.96
N LYS A 56 -14.97 4.11 -4.48
CA LYS A 56 -13.76 4.88 -4.76
C LYS A 56 -12.92 5.07 -3.49
N SER A 57 -13.54 5.45 -2.39
CA SER A 57 -12.87 5.64 -1.11
C SER A 57 -12.26 4.34 -0.57
N ALA A 58 -12.94 3.22 -0.72
CA ALA A 58 -12.44 1.93 -0.27
C ALA A 58 -11.21 1.47 -1.07
N ILE A 59 -11.26 1.55 -2.39
CA ILE A 59 -10.13 1.17 -3.27
C ILE A 59 -8.93 2.09 -3.05
N ILE A 60 -9.13 3.41 -3.06
CA ILE A 60 -8.06 4.38 -2.86
C ILE A 60 -7.46 4.22 -1.47
N GLY A 61 -8.29 4.08 -0.44
CA GLY A 61 -7.84 3.90 0.93
C GLY A 61 -7.00 2.63 1.12
N ASP A 62 -7.36 1.53 0.45
CA ASP A 62 -6.58 0.30 0.47
C ASP A 62 -5.21 0.46 -0.21
N ILE A 63 -5.16 1.12 -1.37
CA ILE A 63 -3.90 1.42 -2.06
C ILE A 63 -3.01 2.32 -1.19
N ASP A 64 -3.57 3.36 -0.58
CA ASP A 64 -2.84 4.29 0.29
C ASP A 64 -2.28 3.60 1.53
N GLU A 65 -3.05 2.74 2.19
CA GLU A 65 -2.59 2.02 3.38
C GLU A 65 -1.47 1.02 3.03
N ARG A 66 -1.57 0.32 1.89
CA ARG A 66 -0.49 -0.55 1.42
C ARG A 66 0.77 0.22 1.06
N THR A 67 0.63 1.36 0.39
CA THR A 67 1.75 2.25 0.07
C THR A 67 2.44 2.73 1.33
N LYS A 68 1.67 3.20 2.32
CA LYS A 68 2.18 3.61 3.62
C LYS A 68 2.91 2.47 4.34
N THR A 69 2.33 1.28 4.37
CA THR A 69 2.94 0.11 5.00
C THR A 69 4.26 -0.26 4.30
N ALA A 70 4.31 -0.21 2.97
CA ALA A 70 5.52 -0.48 2.21
C ALA A 70 6.62 0.57 2.45
N ILE A 71 6.25 1.85 2.55
CA ILE A 71 7.20 2.93 2.90
C ILE A 71 7.79 2.68 4.28
N ILE A 72 6.93 2.46 5.29
CA ILE A 72 7.34 2.42 6.68
C ILE A 72 8.20 1.19 6.99
N GLY A 73 7.79 0.01 6.55
CA GLY A 73 8.36 -1.27 6.98
C GLY A 73 9.09 -2.07 5.90
N GLY A 74 9.14 -1.58 4.66
CA GLY A 74 9.66 -2.36 3.53
C GLY A 74 11.13 -2.10 3.16
N PHE A 75 11.74 -1.05 3.72
CA PHE A 75 13.10 -0.65 3.35
C PHE A 75 14.15 -1.41 4.16
N LYS A 76 15.28 -1.73 3.50
CA LYS A 76 16.48 -2.28 4.14
C LYS A 76 17.70 -1.45 3.76
N TRP A 77 18.55 -1.21 4.75
CA TRP A 77 19.87 -0.61 4.58
C TRP A 77 20.94 -1.61 4.99
N GLN A 78 21.81 -2.01 4.05
CA GLN A 78 22.85 -3.03 4.31
C GLN A 78 22.27 -4.28 5.03
N GLU A 79 21.18 -4.83 4.46
CA GLU A 79 20.41 -5.97 4.99
C GLU A 79 19.70 -5.74 6.34
N LYS A 80 19.83 -4.57 6.94
CA LYS A 80 19.14 -4.21 8.18
C LYS A 80 17.78 -3.60 7.88
N PRO A 81 16.69 -4.05 8.54
CA PRO A 81 15.38 -3.42 8.38
C PRO A 81 15.40 -1.98 8.90
N VAL A 82 14.78 -1.09 8.13
CA VAL A 82 14.67 0.33 8.47
C VAL A 82 13.20 0.70 8.58
N TRP A 83 12.84 1.39 9.64
CA TRP A 83 11.49 1.88 9.90
C TRP A 83 11.37 3.35 9.49
N LEU A 84 10.69 3.61 8.36
CA LEU A 84 10.59 4.94 7.76
C LEU A 84 9.31 5.68 8.13
N SER A 85 8.95 5.72 9.42
CA SER A 85 7.94 6.68 9.89
C SER A 85 8.39 8.12 9.61
N ILE A 86 7.45 9.05 9.54
CA ILE A 86 7.77 10.48 9.33
C ILE A 86 8.72 10.99 10.42
N GLU A 87 8.48 10.58 11.67
CA GLU A 87 9.34 10.94 12.81
C GLU A 87 10.77 10.43 12.64
N ASN A 88 10.95 9.16 12.25
CA ASN A 88 12.27 8.59 12.01
C ASN A 88 12.99 9.26 10.84
N GLN A 89 12.27 9.52 9.73
CA GLN A 89 12.87 10.24 8.59
C GLN A 89 13.36 11.63 8.98
N LEU A 90 12.62 12.35 9.84
CA LEU A 90 13.02 13.63 10.37
C LEU A 90 14.27 13.49 11.29
N ASN A 91 14.25 12.54 12.21
CA ASN A 91 15.39 12.28 13.10
C ASN A 91 16.66 11.92 12.33
N PHE A 92 16.54 11.09 11.29
CA PHE A 92 17.69 10.73 10.44
C PHE A 92 18.26 11.95 9.71
N SER A 93 17.40 12.83 9.19
CA SER A 93 17.81 14.01 8.44
C SER A 93 18.52 15.07 9.32
N GLN A 94 18.27 15.05 10.62
CA GLN A 94 18.86 15.97 11.58
C GLN A 94 20.10 15.41 12.29
N ALA A 95 20.45 14.16 12.04
CA ALA A 95 21.56 13.50 12.71
C ALA A 95 22.93 14.07 12.26
N THR A 96 23.87 14.09 13.18
CA THR A 96 25.24 14.54 12.94
C THR A 96 26.21 13.41 13.32
N ALA A 97 27.08 13.03 12.41
CA ALA A 97 28.09 11.99 12.63
C ALA A 97 29.28 12.49 13.48
N PRO A 98 29.96 11.60 14.24
CA PRO A 98 29.63 10.18 14.39
C PRO A 98 28.44 9.95 15.32
N VAL A 99 27.54 9.00 14.96
CA VAL A 99 26.34 8.72 15.77
C VAL A 99 25.86 7.29 15.55
N THR A 100 25.34 6.66 16.61
CA THR A 100 24.59 5.39 16.51
C THR A 100 23.11 5.68 16.65
N LEU A 101 22.33 5.31 15.63
CA LEU A 101 20.89 5.50 15.61
C LEU A 101 20.15 4.17 15.65
N LYS A 102 18.99 4.14 16.31
CA LYS A 102 18.01 3.09 16.12
C LYS A 102 17.34 3.36 14.76
N ILE A 103 17.57 2.48 13.78
CA ILE A 103 17.04 2.66 12.42
C ILE A 103 15.79 1.83 12.14
N GLY A 104 15.51 0.80 12.94
CA GLY A 104 14.35 -0.06 12.76
C GLY A 104 14.20 -1.09 13.86
N GLU A 105 13.42 -2.12 13.55
CA GLU A 105 13.16 -3.26 14.44
C GLU A 105 13.13 -4.55 13.62
N GLN A 106 13.51 -5.66 14.25
CA GLN A 106 13.29 -7.01 13.72
C GLN A 106 11.81 -7.39 13.85
N GLU A 107 11.41 -8.50 13.23
CA GLU A 107 10.03 -9.02 13.31
C GLU A 107 9.59 -9.32 14.75
N ASP A 108 10.52 -9.67 15.64
CA ASP A 108 10.27 -9.92 17.06
C ASP A 108 10.27 -8.65 17.93
N GLY A 109 10.41 -7.45 17.31
CA GLY A 109 10.48 -6.17 18.00
C GLY A 109 11.87 -5.80 18.54
N THR A 110 12.90 -6.62 18.28
CA THR A 110 14.28 -6.28 18.69
C THR A 110 14.77 -5.04 17.94
N PRO A 111 15.28 -4.00 18.67
CA PRO A 111 15.79 -2.80 18.03
C PRO A 111 16.99 -3.06 17.11
N VAL A 112 17.02 -2.41 15.98
CA VAL A 112 18.13 -2.44 15.03
C VAL A 112 18.87 -1.11 15.05
N TYR A 113 20.16 -1.18 15.35
CA TYR A 113 21.05 -0.02 15.42
C TYR A 113 22.03 -0.01 14.25
N HIS A 114 22.40 1.21 13.82
CA HIS A 114 23.45 1.44 12.86
C HIS A 114 24.33 2.61 13.30
N THR A 115 25.64 2.44 13.19
CA THR A 115 26.61 3.49 13.49
C THR A 115 27.04 4.16 12.20
N PHE A 116 26.86 5.46 12.13
CA PHE A 116 27.31 6.32 11.04
C PHE A 116 28.58 7.02 11.48
N GLU A 117 29.70 6.72 10.85
CA GLU A 117 31.01 7.26 11.20
C GLU A 117 31.23 8.64 10.59
N THR A 118 30.66 8.88 9.41
CA THR A 118 30.83 10.13 8.67
C THR A 118 29.49 10.78 8.31
N GLN A 119 29.52 12.08 8.07
CA GLN A 119 28.32 12.80 7.62
C GLN A 119 27.89 12.34 6.21
N GLN A 120 28.84 11.88 5.39
CA GLN A 120 28.55 11.31 4.07
C GLN A 120 27.72 10.03 4.21
N ASP A 121 28.02 9.16 5.18
CA ASP A 121 27.25 7.93 5.41
C ASP A 121 25.79 8.25 5.76
N ILE A 122 25.55 9.28 6.58
CA ILE A 122 24.18 9.75 6.89
C ILE A 122 23.51 10.29 5.64
N THR A 123 24.21 11.08 4.84
CA THR A 123 23.69 11.66 3.59
C THR A 123 23.26 10.55 2.62
N ASP A 124 24.09 9.55 2.42
CA ASP A 124 23.83 8.41 1.52
C ASP A 124 22.64 7.58 2.03
N PHE A 125 22.58 7.35 3.34
CA PHE A 125 21.44 6.68 3.97
C PHE A 125 20.12 7.45 3.77
N CYS A 126 20.11 8.75 4.04
CA CYS A 126 18.92 9.59 3.86
C CYS A 126 18.48 9.66 2.40
N ALA A 127 19.43 9.72 1.46
CA ALA A 127 19.14 9.69 0.03
C ALA A 127 18.47 8.36 -0.37
N ALA A 128 18.96 7.22 0.15
CA ALA A 128 18.37 5.92 -0.09
C ALA A 128 16.95 5.80 0.52
N CYS A 129 16.73 6.34 1.71
CA CYS A 129 15.40 6.41 2.34
C CYS A 129 14.41 7.22 1.49
N THR A 130 14.85 8.35 0.97
CA THR A 130 14.04 9.22 0.11
C THR A 130 13.69 8.52 -1.20
N LEU A 131 14.66 7.88 -1.83
CA LEU A 131 14.45 7.14 -3.08
C LEU A 131 13.45 6.01 -2.90
N TRP A 132 13.58 5.21 -1.83
CA TRP A 132 12.63 4.16 -1.49
C TRP A 132 11.22 4.71 -1.32
N THR A 133 11.06 5.77 -0.54
CA THR A 133 9.78 6.42 -0.28
C THR A 133 9.11 6.87 -1.58
N GLN A 134 9.88 7.51 -2.47
CA GLN A 134 9.39 7.95 -3.78
C GLN A 134 8.96 6.78 -4.65
N GLN A 135 9.77 5.73 -4.74
CA GLN A 135 9.44 4.52 -5.52
C GLN A 135 8.13 3.88 -5.04
N GLN A 136 7.91 3.77 -3.73
CA GLN A 136 6.66 3.20 -3.21
C GLN A 136 5.45 4.08 -3.51
N ARG A 137 5.59 5.41 -3.47
CA ARG A 137 4.53 6.35 -3.87
C ARG A 137 4.19 6.22 -5.36
N GLU A 138 5.20 6.12 -6.22
CA GLU A 138 5.01 5.94 -7.66
C GLU A 138 4.24 4.65 -7.97
N VAL A 139 4.57 3.54 -7.29
CA VAL A 139 3.82 2.28 -7.41
C VAL A 139 2.34 2.48 -7.03
N GLY A 140 2.06 3.17 -5.92
CA GLY A 140 0.69 3.46 -5.48
C GLY A 140 -0.07 4.35 -6.48
N TRP A 141 0.57 5.37 -7.03
CA TRP A 141 -0.05 6.25 -8.04
C TRP A 141 -0.36 5.50 -9.33
N GLN A 142 0.58 4.70 -9.84
CA GLN A 142 0.36 3.87 -11.03
C GLN A 142 -0.80 2.87 -10.82
N GLU A 143 -0.92 2.30 -9.62
CA GLU A 143 -2.03 1.41 -9.29
C GLU A 143 -3.37 2.16 -9.32
N LYS A 144 -3.44 3.38 -8.76
CA LYS A 144 -4.65 4.23 -8.80
C LYS A 144 -5.02 4.63 -10.23
N ASP A 145 -4.04 5.02 -11.02
CA ASP A 145 -4.24 5.44 -12.41
C ASP A 145 -4.72 4.26 -13.29
N GLY A 146 -4.34 3.03 -12.93
CA GLY A 146 -4.73 1.81 -13.64
C GLY A 146 -6.10 1.25 -13.27
N ILE A 147 -6.86 1.88 -12.35
CA ILE A 147 -8.19 1.39 -11.97
C ILE A 147 -9.21 1.64 -13.09
N ASP A 148 -9.91 0.59 -13.50
CA ASP A 148 -11.05 0.68 -14.42
C ASP A 148 -12.30 1.19 -13.70
N TRP A 149 -12.40 2.51 -13.56
CA TRP A 149 -13.55 3.15 -12.90
C TRP A 149 -14.86 2.94 -13.63
N ALA A 150 -14.84 2.80 -14.96
CA ALA A 150 -16.04 2.60 -15.78
C ALA A 150 -16.80 1.32 -15.37
N SER A 151 -16.09 0.27 -14.97
CA SER A 151 -16.71 -0.97 -14.47
C SER A 151 -17.53 -0.76 -13.20
N TYR A 152 -17.18 0.21 -12.36
CA TYR A 152 -17.93 0.55 -11.15
C TYR A 152 -19.02 1.56 -11.43
N GLU A 153 -18.80 2.53 -12.29
CA GLU A 153 -19.78 3.54 -12.72
C GLU A 153 -21.00 2.86 -13.35
N ALA A 154 -20.78 1.80 -14.12
CA ALA A 154 -21.84 1.02 -14.74
C ALA A 154 -22.80 0.34 -13.73
N LEU A 155 -22.41 0.21 -12.45
CA LEU A 155 -23.26 -0.33 -11.39
C LEU A 155 -24.28 0.69 -10.86
N PHE A 156 -24.12 1.97 -11.20
CA PHE A 156 -24.96 3.08 -10.77
C PHE A 156 -25.44 3.87 -11.99
N PRO A 157 -26.35 3.29 -12.81
CA PRO A 157 -26.87 4.01 -13.97
C PRO A 157 -27.54 5.30 -13.51
N THR A 158 -27.19 6.40 -14.13
CA THR A 158 -27.93 7.65 -13.99
C THR A 158 -29.27 7.45 -14.70
N ASP A 159 -30.39 7.60 -13.97
CA ASP A 159 -31.69 7.71 -14.60
C ASP A 159 -31.65 8.93 -15.53
N GLU A 160 -31.73 8.69 -16.86
CA GLU A 160 -31.96 9.74 -17.87
C GLU A 160 -33.40 10.24 -17.80
#